data_af128db6f170822055484591a85cb8e8
#
_entry.id   af128db6f170822055484591a85cb8e8
#
_cell.length_a   1.000
_cell.length_b   1.000
_cell.length_c   1.000
_cell.angle_alpha   90.00
_cell.angle_beta   90.00
_cell.angle_gamma   90.00
#
_symmetry.space_group_name_H-M   'P 1'
#
loop_
_entity.id
_entity.type
_entity.pdbx_description
1 polymer ?
#
loop_
_entity_poly.entity_id
_entity_poly.type
_entity_poly.pdbx_seq_one_letter_code
_entity_poly.pdbx_strand_id
1 'polypeptide(L)'
;MKLSWKTILLWTLPALVVGFFLWQGTFATATSNIGNNTATTRMTYGRFLEYLDSGRVVSVDLYEGGRTAIVQALDPELENRVQRLRVDLPANSPDLIARLRDSKISFDAHPMRNESAWWGFLGNLLFPFLLIAALFFLFRRSNNIPGGPGQAMSFGKSKARFQMEAKTGITFDDVAGIDEAKEELQEVVTFLKQPEKFTAVGAKIPKGVLLVGPPGTGKTLLAKAIAGEAGVPFFSISGSEFVEMFVGVGASRVRDLFKKAKENAPCLIFIDEIDAVGRQRGAGIGGGNDEREQTLNQLLTEMDGFEGNTGIIIIAATNRPDVLDSALMRPGRFDRQITVDAPDFKGRLEILDVHARNKKLANDVSIEAIARRTPGFSGADLANLLNEAAILTARRRKDAITLLEIDDAVDRVIAGMEGTPLVDSKSKRLIAYHEVGHAIVGTLLKDHDPVQKVTLIPRGQAQGLTWFTPNEEQGLTTKAQLMARISGALGGRAAEEEIFGYDEVTTGAGGDLQQVSDMARQMVTRFGMSDLGPLSLESQGGEVFLGGGLMTRSEYSEKVATRIDDQVRSIVEHCHEISRQIVRDHREVIDRVVDLLIEKETIDGGEFRQIVAEYAYVPEKEQFVPQL
;
A
#
# COMPACT_ATOMS: atom_id res chain seq x y z
N MET A 1 31.21 -13.35 36.48
CA MET A 1 29.81 -13.44 36.05
C MET A 1 29.04 -14.35 37.00
N LYS A 2 28.22 -13.80 37.90
CA LYS A 2 27.36 -14.62 38.79
C LYS A 2 26.13 -14.99 38.01
N LEU A 3 26.05 -16.22 37.52
CA LEU A 3 24.80 -16.73 36.91
C LEU A 3 23.70 -16.67 37.96
N SER A 4 22.61 -15.96 37.66
CA SER A 4 21.49 -15.90 38.58
C SER A 4 20.77 -17.25 38.63
N TRP A 5 20.35 -17.67 39.82
CA TRP A 5 19.60 -18.93 40.04
C TRP A 5 18.39 -19.07 39.13
N LYS A 6 17.86 -17.96 38.65
CA LYS A 6 16.73 -17.89 37.71
C LYS A 6 17.08 -18.39 36.31
N THR A 7 18.30 -18.11 35.84
CA THR A 7 18.78 -18.57 34.54
C THR A 7 19.11 -20.07 34.55
N ILE A 8 19.60 -20.58 35.68
CA ILE A 8 19.86 -22.02 35.84
C ILE A 8 18.53 -22.79 35.79
N LEU A 9 17.48 -22.30 36.49
CA LEU A 9 16.15 -22.95 36.55
C LEU A 9 15.42 -22.91 35.20
N LEU A 10 15.67 -21.89 34.39
CA LEU A 10 15.06 -21.72 33.06
C LEU A 10 15.60 -22.74 32.04
N TRP A 11 16.87 -23.16 32.21
CA TRP A 11 17.51 -24.12 31.32
C TRP A 11 17.46 -25.56 31.82
N THR A 12 17.31 -25.78 33.15
CA THR A 12 17.24 -27.12 33.73
C THR A 12 15.85 -27.77 33.48
N LEU A 13 14.76 -27.01 33.43
CA LEU A 13 13.42 -27.56 33.19
C LEU A 13 13.25 -28.14 31.78
N PRO A 14 13.62 -27.44 30.69
CA PRO A 14 13.62 -28.02 29.34
C PRO A 14 14.58 -29.20 29.21
N ALA A 15 15.77 -29.15 29.86
CA ALA A 15 16.74 -30.23 29.82
C ALA A 15 16.20 -31.49 30.51
N LEU A 16 15.47 -31.37 31.63
CA LEU A 16 14.80 -32.48 32.31
C LEU A 16 13.66 -33.07 31.48
N VAL A 17 12.87 -32.23 30.77
CA VAL A 17 11.81 -32.69 29.87
C VAL A 17 12.39 -33.45 28.68
N VAL A 18 13.42 -32.91 28.05
CA VAL A 18 14.13 -33.58 26.94
C VAL A 18 14.81 -34.88 27.43
N GLY A 19 15.47 -34.84 28.60
CA GLY A 19 16.05 -36.03 29.24
C GLY A 19 15.01 -37.12 29.53
N PHE A 20 13.80 -36.73 29.96
CA PHE A 20 12.68 -37.66 30.21
C PHE A 20 12.16 -38.29 28.89
N PHE A 21 12.02 -37.51 27.85
CA PHE A 21 11.62 -38.05 26.53
C PHE A 21 12.69 -38.95 25.91
N LEU A 22 13.96 -38.59 26.05
CA LEU A 22 15.06 -39.45 25.63
C LEU A 22 15.12 -40.75 26.46
N TRP A 23 14.86 -40.67 27.75
CA TRP A 23 14.80 -41.86 28.64
C TRP A 23 13.61 -42.76 28.29
N GLN A 24 12.42 -42.21 28.03
CA GLN A 24 11.27 -42.99 27.49
C GLN A 24 11.58 -43.59 26.13
N GLY A 25 12.23 -42.86 25.22
CA GLY A 25 12.67 -43.35 23.92
C GLY A 25 13.64 -44.50 24.01
N THR A 26 14.61 -44.44 24.93
CA THR A 26 15.59 -45.52 25.17
C THR A 26 14.96 -46.73 25.85
N PHE A 27 13.99 -46.56 26.74
CA PHE A 27 13.28 -47.70 27.34
C PHE A 27 12.31 -48.37 26.34
N ALA A 28 11.64 -47.63 25.49
CA ALA A 28 10.81 -48.20 24.41
C ALA A 28 11.64 -49.02 23.40
N THR A 29 12.87 -48.61 23.13
CA THR A 29 13.81 -49.35 22.28
C THR A 29 14.51 -50.52 23.00
N ALA A 30 14.71 -50.43 24.33
CA ALA A 30 15.30 -51.51 25.10
C ALA A 30 14.37 -52.70 25.33
N THR A 31 13.04 -52.49 25.41
CA THR A 31 12.07 -53.57 25.55
C THR A 31 11.77 -54.32 24.26
N SER A 32 12.15 -53.76 23.08
CA SER A 32 12.02 -54.45 21.80
C SER A 32 13.20 -55.39 21.44
N ASN A 33 14.29 -55.40 22.25
CA ASN A 33 15.53 -56.13 21.95
C ASN A 33 15.80 -57.39 22.80
N ILE A 34 14.84 -57.82 23.66
CA ILE A 34 14.98 -59.13 24.36
C ILE A 34 14.18 -60.17 23.58
N GLY A 35 14.78 -60.70 22.53
CA GLY A 35 14.16 -61.79 21.79
C GLY A 35 14.67 -61.98 20.34
N ASN A 36 15.70 -61.30 19.91
CA ASN A 36 16.14 -61.43 18.53
C ASN A 36 17.68 -61.55 18.41
N ASN A 37 18.20 -62.74 18.66
CA ASN A 37 19.52 -63.12 18.13
C ASN A 37 19.43 -64.30 17.14
N THR A 38 18.49 -64.20 16.19
CA THR A 38 18.57 -64.97 14.93
C THR A 38 17.80 -64.17 13.88
N ALA A 39 18.46 -63.86 12.76
CA ALA A 39 17.85 -63.18 11.63
C ALA A 39 16.62 -63.95 11.13
N THR A 40 15.41 -63.48 11.42
CA THR A 40 14.19 -64.05 10.90
C THR A 40 13.79 -63.30 9.64
N THR A 41 13.82 -63.96 8.51
CA THR A 41 13.36 -63.41 7.24
C THR A 41 11.81 -63.30 7.26
N ARG A 42 11.26 -62.18 6.82
CA ARG A 42 9.79 -61.99 6.79
C ARG A 42 9.17 -62.71 5.61
N MET A 43 8.10 -63.49 5.83
CA MET A 43 7.32 -64.19 4.80
C MET A 43 5.89 -63.68 4.77
N THR A 44 5.29 -63.55 3.60
CA THR A 44 3.88 -63.20 3.43
C THR A 44 2.96 -64.35 3.83
N TYR A 45 1.75 -64.00 4.33
CA TYR A 45 0.77 -65.02 4.75
C TYR A 45 0.37 -65.97 3.64
N GLY A 46 0.22 -65.51 2.39
CA GLY A 46 -0.08 -66.36 1.24
C GLY A 46 1.01 -67.40 0.97
N ARG A 47 2.28 -67.00 1.00
CA ARG A 47 3.41 -67.91 0.81
C ARG A 47 3.58 -68.87 1.99
N PHE A 48 3.19 -68.48 3.19
CA PHE A 48 3.12 -69.40 4.33
C PHE A 48 2.08 -70.49 4.14
N LEU A 49 0.89 -70.18 3.59
CA LEU A 49 -0.13 -71.19 3.27
C LEU A 49 0.35 -72.18 2.19
N GLU A 50 1.05 -71.71 1.16
CA GLU A 50 1.66 -72.57 0.15
C GLU A 50 2.72 -73.54 0.74
N TYR A 51 3.53 -73.05 1.71
CA TYR A 51 4.50 -73.89 2.43
C TYR A 51 3.81 -74.91 3.35
N LEU A 52 2.66 -74.53 3.94
CA LEU A 52 1.85 -75.37 4.76
C LEU A 52 1.25 -76.52 3.93
N ASP A 53 0.61 -76.21 2.81
CA ASP A 53 -0.03 -77.17 1.91
C ASP A 53 1.00 -78.10 1.23
N SER A 54 2.19 -77.64 0.98
CA SER A 54 3.30 -78.43 0.43
C SER A 54 4.08 -79.28 1.44
N GLY A 55 3.65 -79.27 2.75
CA GLY A 55 4.26 -80.06 3.82
C GLY A 55 5.68 -79.68 4.20
N ARG A 56 6.07 -78.39 3.96
CA ARG A 56 7.41 -77.86 4.20
C ARG A 56 7.56 -77.20 5.54
N VAL A 57 6.46 -77.00 6.29
CA VAL A 57 6.47 -76.38 7.61
C VAL A 57 6.75 -77.44 8.67
N VAL A 58 7.72 -77.19 9.50
CA VAL A 58 8.16 -78.11 10.59
C VAL A 58 7.49 -77.79 11.93
N SER A 59 7.43 -76.51 12.28
CA SER A 59 6.75 -76.05 13.50
C SER A 59 6.27 -74.61 13.36
N VAL A 60 5.25 -74.23 14.14
CA VAL A 60 4.67 -72.88 14.18
C VAL A 60 4.50 -72.44 15.61
N ASP A 61 5.14 -71.34 15.99
CA ASP A 61 4.99 -70.72 17.28
C ASP A 61 4.18 -69.42 17.13
N LEU A 62 3.01 -69.33 17.81
CA LEU A 62 2.10 -68.21 17.76
C LEU A 62 2.36 -67.23 18.87
N TYR A 63 2.53 -65.95 18.55
CA TYR A 63 2.78 -64.84 19.49
C TYR A 63 1.70 -63.77 19.37
N GLU A 64 1.68 -62.85 20.33
CA GLU A 64 0.80 -61.68 20.32
C GLU A 64 -0.71 -62.00 20.18
N GLY A 65 -1.14 -63.09 20.83
CA GLY A 65 -2.53 -63.53 20.74
C GLY A 65 -2.92 -64.03 19.36
N GLY A 66 -1.98 -64.64 18.63
CA GLY A 66 -2.20 -65.24 17.33
C GLY A 66 -2.09 -64.25 16.16
N ARG A 67 -1.51 -63.08 16.34
CA ARG A 67 -1.28 -62.12 15.27
C ARG A 67 0.06 -62.29 14.56
N THR A 68 1.03 -62.89 15.22
CA THR A 68 2.37 -63.13 14.64
C THR A 68 2.71 -64.60 14.84
N ALA A 69 3.19 -65.25 13.78
CA ALA A 69 3.72 -66.60 13.83
C ALA A 69 5.22 -66.59 13.48
N ILE A 70 5.98 -67.36 14.27
CA ILE A 70 7.32 -67.74 13.89
C ILE A 70 7.26 -69.16 13.36
N VAL A 71 7.51 -69.33 12.06
CA VAL A 71 7.40 -70.57 11.32
C VAL A 71 8.80 -71.12 11.07
N GLN A 72 9.02 -72.39 11.38
CA GLN A 72 10.20 -73.11 10.95
C GLN A 72 9.84 -73.89 9.69
N ALA A 73 10.42 -73.54 8.57
CA ALA A 73 10.14 -74.17 7.27
C ALA A 73 11.44 -74.59 6.57
N LEU A 74 11.31 -75.61 5.71
CA LEU A 74 12.39 -76.10 4.84
C LEU A 74 12.45 -75.23 3.57
N ASP A 75 13.57 -74.55 3.35
CA ASP A 75 13.74 -73.71 2.16
C ASP A 75 14.35 -74.54 1.00
N PRO A 76 13.67 -74.62 -0.15
CA PRO A 76 14.13 -75.37 -1.31
C PRO A 76 15.37 -74.72 -1.99
N GLU A 77 15.61 -73.40 -1.79
CA GLU A 77 16.75 -72.71 -2.39
C GLU A 77 18.04 -72.87 -1.55
N LEU A 78 17.93 -73.37 -0.30
CA LEU A 78 19.02 -73.53 0.66
C LEU A 78 19.25 -74.99 1.08
N GLU A 79 19.28 -75.92 0.14
CA GLU A 79 19.57 -77.38 0.38
C GLU A 79 18.73 -77.99 1.52
N ASN A 80 17.44 -77.65 1.63
CA ASN A 80 16.50 -78.14 2.67
C ASN A 80 16.94 -77.82 4.12
N ARG A 81 17.60 -76.70 4.38
CA ARG A 81 17.91 -76.25 5.75
C ARG A 81 16.65 -75.62 6.39
N VAL A 82 16.48 -75.88 7.67
CA VAL A 82 15.37 -75.28 8.44
C VAL A 82 15.65 -73.80 8.67
N GLN A 83 14.80 -72.94 8.16
CA GLN A 83 14.87 -71.49 8.35
C GLN A 83 13.71 -71.02 9.26
N ARG A 84 13.99 -70.03 10.13
CA ARG A 84 12.97 -69.37 10.94
C ARG A 84 12.43 -68.16 10.19
N LEU A 85 11.13 -68.16 9.94
CA LEU A 85 10.47 -67.14 9.18
C LEU A 85 9.37 -66.52 10.04
N ARG A 86 9.27 -65.18 9.98
CA ARG A 86 8.19 -64.43 10.66
C ARG A 86 7.06 -64.15 9.70
N VAL A 87 5.85 -64.49 10.12
CA VAL A 87 4.62 -64.31 9.35
C VAL A 87 3.64 -63.50 10.18
N ASP A 88 3.11 -62.39 9.63
CA ASP A 88 2.04 -61.63 10.24
C ASP A 88 0.70 -62.29 9.81
N LEU A 89 -0.08 -62.70 10.81
CA LEU A 89 -1.34 -63.41 10.61
C LEU A 89 -2.53 -62.44 10.66
N PRO A 90 -3.60 -62.67 9.89
CA PRO A 90 -4.84 -61.93 10.02
C PRO A 90 -5.47 -62.14 11.42
N ALA A 91 -6.06 -61.11 11.99
CA ALA A 91 -6.70 -61.20 13.28
C ALA A 91 -7.88 -62.19 13.25
N ASN A 92 -7.92 -63.17 14.18
CA ASN A 92 -8.92 -64.24 14.25
C ASN A 92 -8.97 -65.15 13.01
N SER A 93 -8.01 -66.03 12.86
CA SER A 93 -7.96 -67.03 11.79
C SER A 93 -8.23 -68.45 12.33
N PRO A 94 -9.50 -68.78 12.70
CA PRO A 94 -9.86 -70.14 13.15
C PRO A 94 -9.55 -71.21 12.11
N ASP A 95 -9.67 -70.88 10.84
CA ASP A 95 -9.36 -71.76 9.73
C ASP A 95 -7.89 -72.16 9.68
N LEU A 96 -6.99 -71.29 10.08
CA LEU A 96 -5.55 -71.59 10.13
C LEU A 96 -5.25 -72.63 11.23
N ILE A 97 -5.87 -72.52 12.40
CA ILE A 97 -5.72 -73.47 13.49
C ILE A 97 -6.26 -74.83 13.13
N ALA A 98 -7.40 -74.86 12.41
CA ALA A 98 -7.96 -76.10 11.86
C ALA A 98 -7.00 -76.78 10.85
N ARG A 99 -6.42 -76.00 9.90
CA ARG A 99 -5.43 -76.48 8.91
C ARG A 99 -4.13 -76.97 9.57
N LEU A 100 -3.63 -76.27 10.60
CA LEU A 100 -2.43 -76.70 11.31
C LEU A 100 -2.65 -78.05 12.03
N ARG A 101 -3.85 -78.26 12.56
CA ARG A 101 -4.24 -79.51 13.23
C ARG A 101 -4.36 -80.65 12.19
N ASP A 102 -4.99 -80.41 11.06
CA ASP A 102 -5.16 -81.40 10.01
C ASP A 102 -3.83 -81.82 9.37
N SER A 103 -2.91 -80.89 9.25
CA SER A 103 -1.56 -81.15 8.71
C SER A 103 -0.60 -81.81 9.71
N LYS A 104 -1.04 -82.11 10.94
CA LYS A 104 -0.25 -82.78 12.01
C LYS A 104 1.06 -82.06 12.32
N ILE A 105 1.12 -80.74 12.16
CA ILE A 105 2.28 -79.92 12.45
C ILE A 105 2.27 -79.52 13.92
N SER A 106 3.44 -79.55 14.55
CA SER A 106 3.58 -79.09 15.94
C SER A 106 3.41 -77.57 16.00
N PHE A 107 2.43 -77.08 16.76
CA PHE A 107 2.26 -75.66 17.01
C PHE A 107 2.07 -75.37 18.48
N ASP A 108 2.61 -74.22 18.98
CA ASP A 108 2.44 -73.74 20.36
C ASP A 108 1.97 -72.29 20.35
N ALA A 109 1.27 -71.89 21.41
CA ALA A 109 0.77 -70.51 21.57
C ALA A 109 1.30 -69.92 22.88
N HIS A 110 2.07 -68.83 22.71
CA HIS A 110 2.66 -68.13 23.83
C HIS A 110 1.73 -67.01 24.34
N PRO A 111 1.42 -66.97 25.69
CA PRO A 111 0.56 -65.91 26.23
C PRO A 111 1.22 -64.54 26.21
N MET A 112 0.41 -63.49 26.11
CA MET A 112 0.90 -62.11 26.26
C MET A 112 1.45 -61.91 27.70
N ARG A 113 2.71 -61.54 27.80
CA ARG A 113 3.35 -61.23 29.08
C ARG A 113 3.08 -59.78 29.43
N ASN A 114 2.07 -59.56 30.30
CA ASN A 114 1.69 -58.25 30.84
C ASN A 114 2.51 -57.87 32.08
N GLU A 115 3.79 -57.66 31.94
CA GLU A 115 4.62 -57.29 33.11
C GLU A 115 4.80 -55.78 33.35
N SER A 116 4.22 -54.89 32.53
CA SER A 116 4.45 -53.45 32.65
C SER A 116 3.21 -52.58 32.96
N ALA A 117 2.03 -53.17 33.19
CA ALA A 117 0.80 -52.38 33.30
C ALA A 117 0.79 -51.46 34.55
N TRP A 118 1.43 -51.87 35.65
CA TRP A 118 1.39 -51.11 36.92
C TRP A 118 2.29 -49.86 36.89
N TRP A 119 3.49 -49.96 36.34
CA TRP A 119 4.42 -48.82 36.24
C TRP A 119 3.99 -47.82 35.17
N GLY A 120 3.35 -48.28 34.10
CA GLY A 120 2.75 -47.42 33.07
C GLY A 120 1.57 -46.60 33.61
N PHE A 121 0.77 -47.21 34.47
CA PHE A 121 -0.38 -46.53 35.08
C PHE A 121 0.08 -45.43 36.08
N LEU A 122 1.09 -45.70 36.92
CA LEU A 122 1.64 -44.70 37.84
C LEU A 122 2.33 -43.56 37.09
N GLY A 123 3.09 -43.80 36.00
CA GLY A 123 3.73 -42.80 35.20
C GLY A 123 2.73 -41.89 34.47
N ASN A 124 1.67 -42.47 33.92
CA ASN A 124 0.64 -41.71 33.22
C ASN A 124 -0.26 -40.86 34.13
N LEU A 125 -0.34 -41.18 35.41
CA LEU A 125 -1.15 -40.45 36.38
C LEU A 125 -0.34 -39.41 37.17
N LEU A 126 0.92 -39.70 37.51
CA LEU A 126 1.79 -38.80 38.26
C LEU A 126 2.30 -37.63 37.41
N PHE A 127 2.57 -37.85 36.12
CA PHE A 127 3.11 -36.82 35.24
C PHE A 127 2.13 -35.66 34.98
N PRO A 128 0.86 -35.86 34.56
CA PRO A 128 -0.11 -34.76 34.43
C PRO A 128 -0.39 -34.08 35.76
N PHE A 129 -0.37 -34.80 36.90
CA PHE A 129 -0.58 -34.21 38.23
C PHE A 129 0.60 -33.30 38.62
N LEU A 130 1.84 -33.70 38.36
CA LEU A 130 3.02 -32.87 38.56
C LEU A 130 3.06 -31.68 37.60
N LEU A 131 2.60 -31.86 36.37
CA LEU A 131 2.53 -30.79 35.36
C LEU A 131 1.48 -29.76 35.77
N ILE A 132 0.31 -30.19 36.22
CA ILE A 132 -0.76 -29.30 36.73
C ILE A 132 -0.28 -28.60 38.02
N ALA A 133 0.38 -29.30 38.93
CA ALA A 133 0.94 -28.70 40.13
C ALA A 133 2.06 -27.69 39.81
N ALA A 134 2.94 -27.98 38.86
CA ALA A 134 3.96 -27.07 38.39
C ALA A 134 3.36 -25.84 37.68
N LEU A 135 2.35 -26.02 36.80
CA LEU A 135 1.60 -24.95 36.20
C LEU A 135 0.86 -24.10 37.26
N PHE A 136 0.21 -24.74 38.22
CA PHE A 136 -0.45 -24.03 39.33
C PHE A 136 0.54 -23.24 40.18
N PHE A 137 1.72 -23.80 40.47
CA PHE A 137 2.79 -23.10 41.19
C PHE A 137 3.40 -21.97 40.39
N LEU A 138 3.57 -22.13 39.08
CA LEU A 138 3.99 -21.07 38.13
C LEU A 138 2.93 -19.97 38.03
N PHE A 139 1.64 -20.32 37.96
CA PHE A 139 0.53 -19.35 37.96
C PHE A 139 0.45 -18.58 39.29
N ARG A 140 0.62 -19.29 40.43
CA ARG A 140 0.59 -18.65 41.76
C ARG A 140 1.82 -17.76 42.01
N ARG A 141 2.97 -18.07 41.41
CA ARG A 141 4.19 -17.26 41.47
C ARG A 141 4.16 -16.11 40.49
N SER A 142 3.47 -16.25 39.38
CA SER A 142 3.29 -15.21 38.36
C SER A 142 2.42 -14.03 38.84
N ASN A 143 1.55 -14.25 39.81
CA ASN A 143 0.72 -13.19 40.41
C ASN A 143 1.50 -12.18 41.28
N ASN A 144 2.77 -12.45 41.59
CA ASN A 144 3.63 -11.55 42.38
C ASN A 144 4.80 -10.95 41.58
N ILE A 145 4.81 -11.09 40.24
CA ILE A 145 5.80 -10.45 39.38
C ILE A 145 5.10 -9.26 38.71
N PRO A 146 5.69 -8.01 38.72
CA PRO A 146 5.19 -6.91 37.90
C PRO A 146 5.31 -7.35 36.43
N GLY A 147 4.21 -7.76 35.79
CA GLY A 147 4.17 -8.33 34.43
C GLY A 147 3.36 -9.62 34.29
N GLY A 148 2.54 -10.01 35.27
CA GLY A 148 1.71 -11.22 35.24
C GLY A 148 0.51 -11.14 34.28
N PRO A 149 -0.34 -12.22 34.18
CA PRO A 149 -1.47 -12.34 33.24
C PRO A 149 -2.50 -11.19 33.29
N GLY A 150 -2.45 -10.34 34.32
CA GLY A 150 -3.18 -9.06 34.36
C GLY A 150 -2.74 -8.08 33.27
N GLN A 151 -1.52 -8.21 32.71
CA GLN A 151 -1.11 -7.44 31.54
C GLN A 151 -1.68 -7.99 30.24
N ALA A 152 -1.96 -9.27 30.13
CA ALA A 152 -2.68 -9.81 28.97
C ALA A 152 -4.13 -9.28 28.90
N MET A 153 -4.75 -8.99 30.05
CA MET A 153 -6.03 -8.24 30.11
C MET A 153 -5.83 -6.73 29.95
N SER A 154 -4.62 -6.21 30.10
CA SER A 154 -4.30 -4.80 29.83
C SER A 154 -3.90 -4.55 28.37
N PHE A 155 -3.75 -5.57 27.52
CA PHE A 155 -3.65 -5.39 26.08
C PHE A 155 -4.91 -4.73 25.48
N GLY A 156 -6.07 -4.85 26.11
CA GLY A 156 -7.25 -4.07 25.78
C GLY A 156 -7.21 -2.62 26.27
N LYS A 157 -6.23 -2.24 27.10
CA LYS A 157 -5.91 -0.86 27.47
C LYS A 157 -4.61 -0.43 26.79
N SER A 158 -4.56 -0.55 25.48
CA SER A 158 -3.55 0.15 24.70
C SER A 158 -3.74 1.64 24.98
N LYS A 159 -2.80 2.24 25.70
CA LYS A 159 -2.77 3.71 25.84
C LYS A 159 -2.63 4.27 24.44
N ALA A 160 -3.74 4.76 23.88
CA ALA A 160 -3.71 5.46 22.61
C ALA A 160 -2.58 6.50 22.69
N ARG A 161 -1.61 6.40 21.80
CA ARG A 161 -0.58 7.43 21.62
C ARG A 161 -1.16 8.53 20.74
N PHE A 162 -2.22 9.21 21.18
CA PHE A 162 -2.56 10.47 20.55
C PHE A 162 -1.57 11.54 21.01
N GLN A 163 -1.16 12.35 20.07
CA GLN A 163 -0.31 13.49 20.38
C GLN A 163 -1.19 14.58 20.97
N MET A 164 -0.94 14.95 22.21
CA MET A 164 -1.52 16.12 22.83
C MET A 164 -0.48 17.24 22.81
N GLU A 165 -0.72 18.25 21.99
CA GLU A 165 0.03 19.49 22.01
C GLU A 165 -0.76 20.51 22.85
N ALA A 166 -0.28 20.83 24.04
CA ALA A 166 -0.95 21.79 24.93
C ALA A 166 -1.07 23.17 24.29
N LYS A 167 -0.12 23.56 23.43
CA LYS A 167 -0.16 24.71 22.53
C LYS A 167 0.62 24.40 21.28
N THR A 168 -0.02 24.56 20.13
CA THR A 168 0.69 24.56 18.85
C THR A 168 1.33 25.92 18.66
N GLY A 169 2.59 25.97 18.23
CA GLY A 169 3.25 27.23 17.88
C GLY A 169 2.90 27.76 16.48
N ILE A 170 1.98 27.09 15.78
CA ILE A 170 1.59 27.34 14.39
C ILE A 170 0.34 28.22 14.40
N THR A 171 0.34 29.31 13.61
CA THR A 171 -0.76 30.23 13.44
C THR A 171 -1.21 30.35 11.98
N PHE A 172 -2.23 31.14 11.69
CA PHE A 172 -2.67 31.36 10.31
C PHE A 172 -1.62 32.08 9.45
N ASP A 173 -0.62 32.74 10.04
CA ASP A 173 0.50 33.35 9.33
C ASP A 173 1.48 32.30 8.74
N ASP A 174 1.45 31.08 9.25
CA ASP A 174 2.25 29.94 8.76
C ASP A 174 1.53 29.14 7.69
N VAL A 175 0.27 29.46 7.42
CA VAL A 175 -0.58 28.82 6.41
C VAL A 175 -0.83 29.81 5.30
N ALA A 176 -0.56 29.44 4.06
CA ALA A 176 -0.72 30.29 2.89
C ALA A 176 -1.45 29.56 1.76
N GLY A 177 -2.00 30.33 0.81
CA GLY A 177 -2.59 29.80 -0.42
C GLY A 177 -3.92 29.08 -0.27
N ILE A 178 -4.64 29.29 0.84
CA ILE A 178 -5.95 28.70 1.13
C ILE A 178 -6.83 29.73 1.88
N ASP A 179 -6.88 30.95 1.37
CA ASP A 179 -7.55 32.07 2.06
C ASP A 179 -9.03 31.82 2.29
N GLU A 180 -9.75 31.22 1.34
CA GLU A 180 -11.17 30.88 1.46
C GLU A 180 -11.41 29.90 2.62
N ALA A 181 -10.60 28.83 2.70
CA ALA A 181 -10.68 27.88 3.81
C ALA A 181 -10.34 28.53 5.17
N LYS A 182 -9.39 29.47 5.20
CA LYS A 182 -9.07 30.23 6.42
C LYS A 182 -10.24 31.09 6.86
N GLU A 183 -10.89 31.79 5.93
CA GLU A 183 -12.03 32.65 6.23
C GLU A 183 -13.18 31.87 6.84
N GLU A 184 -13.55 30.73 6.24
CA GLU A 184 -14.58 29.84 6.79
C GLU A 184 -14.23 29.31 8.19
N LEU A 185 -12.96 29.01 8.42
CA LEU A 185 -12.47 28.46 9.70
C LEU A 185 -12.24 29.52 10.76
N GLN A 186 -12.21 30.82 10.39
CA GLN A 186 -12.11 31.91 11.34
C GLN A 186 -13.32 31.97 12.30
N GLU A 187 -14.49 31.49 11.83
CA GLU A 187 -15.66 31.35 12.71
C GLU A 187 -15.40 30.30 13.80
N VAL A 188 -14.76 29.16 13.43
CA VAL A 188 -14.38 28.09 14.37
C VAL A 188 -13.40 28.63 15.43
N VAL A 189 -12.39 29.39 15.01
CA VAL A 189 -11.43 30.05 15.93
C VAL A 189 -12.14 31.01 16.87
N THR A 190 -13.03 31.84 16.32
CA THR A 190 -13.78 32.82 17.11
C THR A 190 -14.66 32.15 18.15
N PHE A 191 -15.27 31.02 17.77
CA PHE A 191 -16.06 30.24 18.72
C PHE A 191 -15.21 29.61 19.83
N LEU A 192 -14.08 29.02 19.50
CA LEU A 192 -13.18 28.43 20.52
C LEU A 192 -12.66 29.48 21.49
N LYS A 193 -12.42 30.73 21.00
CA LYS A 193 -12.00 31.87 21.83
C LYS A 193 -13.14 32.44 22.68
N GLN A 194 -14.35 32.54 22.15
CA GLN A 194 -15.47 33.26 22.76
C GLN A 194 -16.83 32.57 22.54
N PRO A 195 -17.03 31.38 23.12
CA PRO A 195 -18.24 30.57 22.88
C PRO A 195 -19.52 31.29 23.35
N GLU A 196 -19.41 32.17 24.37
CA GLU A 196 -20.55 32.87 24.95
C GLU A 196 -21.26 33.81 23.95
N LYS A 197 -20.52 34.42 23.01
CA LYS A 197 -21.10 35.29 21.98
C LYS A 197 -22.10 34.55 21.08
N PHE A 198 -21.80 33.31 20.73
CA PHE A 198 -22.65 32.48 19.89
C PHE A 198 -23.86 31.93 20.66
N THR A 199 -23.64 31.53 21.89
CA THR A 199 -24.68 31.04 22.78
C THR A 199 -25.71 32.12 23.11
N ALA A 200 -25.29 33.38 23.29
CA ALA A 200 -26.16 34.51 23.62
C ALA A 200 -27.21 34.80 22.52
N VAL A 201 -26.88 34.54 21.25
CA VAL A 201 -27.81 34.73 20.11
C VAL A 201 -28.51 33.44 19.70
N GLY A 202 -28.29 32.33 20.41
CA GLY A 202 -28.91 31.01 20.11
C GLY A 202 -28.30 30.30 18.93
N ALA A 203 -27.12 30.69 18.47
CA ALA A 203 -26.43 30.02 17.38
C ALA A 203 -26.01 28.59 17.77
N LYS A 204 -26.24 27.65 16.89
CA LYS A 204 -25.74 26.27 17.00
C LYS A 204 -24.45 26.16 16.20
N ILE A 205 -23.39 25.77 16.89
CA ILE A 205 -22.08 25.66 16.30
C ILE A 205 -21.88 24.28 15.70
N PRO A 206 -21.17 24.17 14.55
CA PRO A 206 -20.84 22.88 13.97
C PRO A 206 -20.00 22.08 14.97
N LYS A 207 -20.41 20.83 15.22
CA LYS A 207 -19.65 19.91 16.09
C LYS A 207 -18.41 19.40 15.39
N GLY A 208 -18.50 19.23 14.07
CA GLY A 208 -17.43 18.68 13.26
C GLY A 208 -17.27 19.38 11.92
N VAL A 209 -16.03 19.53 11.50
CA VAL A 209 -15.63 20.05 10.19
C VAL A 209 -14.84 18.96 9.47
N LEU A 210 -15.19 18.69 8.22
CA LEU A 210 -14.46 17.78 7.36
C LEU A 210 -13.63 18.59 6.36
N LEU A 211 -12.30 18.44 6.42
CA LEU A 211 -11.37 18.98 5.43
C LEU A 211 -11.17 17.96 4.32
N VAL A 212 -11.49 18.36 3.10
CA VAL A 212 -11.41 17.51 1.90
C VAL A 212 -10.43 18.14 0.92
N GLY A 213 -9.62 17.33 0.24
CA GLY A 213 -8.74 17.82 -0.82
C GLY A 213 -7.58 16.87 -1.10
N PRO A 214 -6.79 17.16 -2.15
CA PRO A 214 -5.63 16.37 -2.53
C PRO A 214 -4.60 16.24 -1.41
N PRO A 215 -3.75 15.21 -1.44
CA PRO A 215 -2.64 15.10 -0.49
C PRO A 215 -1.66 16.29 -0.64
N GLY A 216 -1.03 16.67 0.47
CA GLY A 216 -0.04 17.75 0.46
C GLY A 216 -0.58 19.17 0.45
N THR A 217 -1.90 19.41 0.47
CA THR A 217 -2.51 20.76 0.46
C THR A 217 -2.51 21.45 1.83
N GLY A 218 -1.98 20.82 2.87
CA GLY A 218 -1.81 21.47 4.18
C GLY A 218 -2.97 21.28 5.16
N LYS A 219 -3.88 20.33 4.96
CA LYS A 219 -5.03 20.06 5.85
C LYS A 219 -4.64 19.88 7.32
N THR A 220 -3.61 19.10 7.60
CA THR A 220 -3.08 18.87 8.95
C THR A 220 -2.46 20.14 9.54
N LEU A 221 -1.76 20.93 8.70
CA LEU A 221 -1.17 22.21 9.10
C LEU A 221 -2.26 23.23 9.46
N LEU A 222 -3.32 23.29 8.64
CA LEU A 222 -4.47 24.16 8.87
C LEU A 222 -5.18 23.83 10.19
N ALA A 223 -5.39 22.56 10.50
CA ALA A 223 -5.98 22.14 11.77
C ALA A 223 -5.11 22.56 12.99
N LYS A 224 -3.78 22.44 12.87
CA LYS A 224 -2.85 22.93 13.89
C LYS A 224 -2.88 24.44 14.04
N ALA A 225 -2.98 25.17 12.93
CA ALA A 225 -3.09 26.63 12.94
C ALA A 225 -4.36 27.12 13.61
N ILE A 226 -5.50 26.46 13.40
CA ILE A 226 -6.77 26.77 14.09
C ILE A 226 -6.60 26.63 15.60
N ALA A 227 -6.00 25.54 16.07
CA ALA A 227 -5.79 25.33 17.50
C ALA A 227 -4.81 26.37 18.10
N GLY A 228 -3.73 26.68 17.36
CA GLY A 228 -2.74 27.69 17.76
C GLY A 228 -3.33 29.09 17.80
N GLU A 229 -4.09 29.48 16.79
CA GLU A 229 -4.80 30.75 16.72
C GLU A 229 -5.86 30.86 17.82
N ALA A 230 -6.58 29.79 18.11
CA ALA A 230 -7.55 29.74 19.20
C ALA A 230 -6.89 29.67 20.59
N GLY A 231 -5.64 29.23 20.68
CA GLY A 231 -4.91 29.07 21.95
C GLY A 231 -5.40 27.89 22.77
N VAL A 232 -6.01 26.86 22.12
CA VAL A 232 -6.58 25.68 22.77
C VAL A 232 -5.71 24.44 22.59
N PRO A 233 -5.82 23.43 23.47
CA PRO A 233 -5.16 22.14 23.30
C PRO A 233 -5.56 21.43 21.99
N PHE A 234 -4.57 20.83 21.34
CA PHE A 234 -4.73 20.08 20.09
C PHE A 234 -4.49 18.59 20.31
N PHE A 235 -5.51 17.78 20.04
CA PHE A 235 -5.44 16.32 20.09
C PHE A 235 -5.42 15.78 18.68
N SER A 236 -4.33 15.14 18.27
CA SER A 236 -4.18 14.57 16.91
C SER A 236 -4.08 13.05 16.96
N ILE A 237 -4.79 12.41 16.06
CA ILE A 237 -4.74 10.95 15.82
C ILE A 237 -4.94 10.66 14.32
N SER A 238 -4.28 9.63 13.82
CA SER A 238 -4.58 9.11 12.48
C SER A 238 -5.74 8.11 12.53
N GLY A 239 -6.64 8.16 11.55
CA GLY A 239 -7.70 7.17 11.39
C GLY A 239 -7.15 5.73 11.30
N SER A 240 -5.96 5.56 10.74
CA SER A 240 -5.28 4.27 10.69
C SER A 240 -4.94 3.70 12.07
N GLU A 241 -4.72 4.53 13.08
CA GLU A 241 -4.44 4.09 14.46
C GLU A 241 -5.65 3.50 15.17
N PHE A 242 -6.85 3.72 14.64
CA PHE A 242 -8.06 3.09 15.14
C PHE A 242 -8.29 1.69 14.57
N VAL A 243 -7.63 1.33 13.46
CA VAL A 243 -7.77 0.02 12.81
C VAL A 243 -6.76 -0.94 13.41
N GLU A 244 -7.24 -1.92 14.16
CA GLU A 244 -6.42 -2.93 14.83
C GLU A 244 -6.91 -4.34 14.48
N MET A 245 -6.06 -5.34 14.72
CA MET A 245 -6.43 -6.74 14.47
C MET A 245 -7.39 -7.31 15.53
N PHE A 246 -7.50 -6.66 16.70
CA PHE A 246 -8.31 -7.13 17.83
C PHE A 246 -9.58 -6.32 17.96
N VAL A 247 -10.73 -7.00 17.93
CA VAL A 247 -12.06 -6.40 18.03
C VAL A 247 -12.21 -5.60 19.33
N GLY A 248 -12.68 -4.37 19.23
CA GLY A 248 -12.99 -3.46 20.35
C GLY A 248 -11.82 -2.58 20.82
N VAL A 249 -10.60 -2.75 20.32
CA VAL A 249 -9.45 -1.90 20.68
C VAL A 249 -9.61 -0.51 20.10
N GLY A 250 -9.98 -0.40 18.82
CA GLY A 250 -10.25 0.88 18.17
C GLY A 250 -11.37 1.67 18.86
N ALA A 251 -12.49 1.01 19.18
CA ALA A 251 -13.58 1.62 19.92
C ALA A 251 -13.16 2.10 21.32
N SER A 252 -12.25 1.40 21.98
CA SER A 252 -11.70 1.84 23.27
C SER A 252 -10.82 3.09 23.11
N ARG A 253 -10.00 3.17 22.06
CA ARG A 253 -9.18 4.36 21.75
C ARG A 253 -10.04 5.58 21.47
N VAL A 254 -11.13 5.41 20.72
CA VAL A 254 -12.10 6.49 20.49
C VAL A 254 -12.62 7.03 21.82
N ARG A 255 -13.12 6.14 22.70
CA ARG A 255 -13.63 6.55 24.03
C ARG A 255 -12.56 7.27 24.86
N ASP A 256 -11.34 6.77 24.87
CA ASP A 256 -10.24 7.39 25.65
C ASP A 256 -9.88 8.77 25.12
N LEU A 257 -9.84 8.96 23.77
CA LEU A 257 -9.61 10.25 23.13
C LEU A 257 -10.68 11.26 23.55
N PHE A 258 -11.95 10.91 23.36
CA PHE A 258 -13.07 11.79 23.68
C PHE A 258 -13.19 12.11 25.19
N LYS A 259 -12.89 11.13 26.05
CA LYS A 259 -12.82 11.36 27.50
C LYS A 259 -11.77 12.41 27.85
N LYS A 260 -10.56 12.31 27.29
CA LYS A 260 -9.49 13.28 27.55
C LYS A 260 -9.79 14.65 26.94
N ALA A 261 -10.42 14.70 25.78
CA ALA A 261 -10.88 15.95 25.21
C ALA A 261 -11.90 16.65 26.14
N LYS A 262 -12.84 15.90 26.72
CA LYS A 262 -13.80 16.43 27.72
C LYS A 262 -13.11 16.97 28.98
N GLU A 263 -12.04 16.32 29.42
CA GLU A 263 -11.25 16.76 30.58
C GLU A 263 -10.42 18.04 30.32
N ASN A 264 -10.17 18.36 29.03
CA ASN A 264 -9.33 19.49 28.60
C ASN A 264 -10.08 20.50 27.72
N ALA A 265 -11.40 20.56 27.82
CA ALA A 265 -12.19 21.54 27.08
C ALA A 265 -11.96 22.97 27.62
N PRO A 266 -11.90 24.03 26.74
CA PRO A 266 -12.08 23.96 25.30
C PRO A 266 -10.84 23.37 24.59
N CYS A 267 -11.07 22.52 23.55
CA CYS A 267 -10.01 21.88 22.80
C CYS A 267 -10.43 21.52 21.37
N LEU A 268 -9.46 21.19 20.53
CA LEU A 268 -9.66 20.73 19.17
C LEU A 268 -9.19 19.27 19.04
N ILE A 269 -10.05 18.38 18.52
CA ILE A 269 -9.72 17.03 18.13
C ILE A 269 -9.50 17.00 16.62
N PHE A 270 -8.35 16.50 16.18
CA PHE A 270 -8.04 16.30 14.77
C PHE A 270 -7.89 14.82 14.46
N ILE A 271 -8.63 14.35 13.44
CA ILE A 271 -8.57 12.99 12.96
C ILE A 271 -8.09 13.03 11.50
N ASP A 272 -6.83 12.68 11.29
CA ASP A 272 -6.28 12.58 9.93
C ASP A 272 -6.66 11.26 9.28
N GLU A 273 -6.77 11.23 7.95
CA GLU A 273 -7.11 10.02 7.19
C GLU A 273 -8.38 9.32 7.72
N ILE A 274 -9.45 10.08 7.95
CA ILE A 274 -10.70 9.55 8.52
C ILE A 274 -11.29 8.42 7.66
N ASP A 275 -11.00 8.36 6.37
CA ASP A 275 -11.39 7.32 5.44
C ASP A 275 -10.85 5.92 5.81
N ALA A 276 -9.77 5.84 6.60
CA ALA A 276 -9.29 4.57 7.13
C ALA A 276 -10.35 3.88 8.02
N VAL A 277 -11.16 4.64 8.76
CA VAL A 277 -12.21 4.14 9.66
C VAL A 277 -13.61 4.36 9.08
N GLY A 278 -13.80 5.51 8.44
CA GLY A 278 -15.09 6.03 7.98
C GLY A 278 -15.57 5.49 6.64
N ARG A 279 -14.98 4.45 6.10
CA ARG A 279 -15.35 3.91 4.78
C ARG A 279 -16.74 3.28 4.80
N GLN A 280 -17.48 3.45 3.68
CA GLN A 280 -18.80 2.85 3.44
C GLN A 280 -18.81 1.34 3.67
N ARG A 281 -19.91 0.84 4.22
CA ARG A 281 -20.16 -0.58 4.46
C ARG A 281 -20.23 -1.31 3.13
N GLY A 282 -19.19 -2.04 2.78
CA GLY A 282 -19.13 -2.86 1.58
C GLY A 282 -19.28 -4.34 1.92
N ALA A 283 -19.84 -5.12 1.02
CA ALA A 283 -19.89 -6.58 1.10
C ALA A 283 -18.49 -7.18 0.93
N GLY A 284 -17.59 -6.93 1.87
CA GLY A 284 -16.26 -7.51 1.91
C GLY A 284 -16.29 -8.79 2.75
N ILE A 285 -15.97 -9.93 2.14
CA ILE A 285 -15.77 -11.20 2.82
C ILE A 285 -14.42 -11.13 3.56
N GLY A 286 -14.44 -10.79 4.88
CA GLY A 286 -13.21 -10.81 5.68
C GLY A 286 -13.39 -10.16 7.06
N GLY A 287 -12.93 -10.83 8.12
CA GLY A 287 -13.10 -10.47 9.55
C GLY A 287 -12.48 -9.15 10.03
N GLY A 288 -11.87 -8.34 9.14
CA GLY A 288 -11.36 -7.00 9.46
C GLY A 288 -12.40 -5.88 9.35
N ASN A 289 -13.58 -6.16 8.79
CA ASN A 289 -14.62 -5.16 8.62
C ASN A 289 -15.41 -4.91 9.91
N ASP A 290 -15.60 -5.95 10.74
CA ASP A 290 -16.39 -5.87 11.98
C ASP A 290 -15.75 -4.92 13.01
N GLU A 291 -14.43 -4.92 13.13
CA GLU A 291 -13.70 -4.04 14.05
C GLU A 291 -13.78 -2.58 13.59
N ARG A 292 -13.59 -2.34 12.30
CA ARG A 292 -13.70 -0.99 11.71
C ARG A 292 -15.11 -0.44 11.88
N GLU A 293 -16.14 -1.25 11.62
CA GLU A 293 -17.53 -0.85 11.78
C GLU A 293 -17.88 -0.56 13.25
N GLN A 294 -17.38 -1.37 14.19
CA GLN A 294 -17.55 -1.11 15.61
C GLN A 294 -16.88 0.19 16.06
N THR A 295 -15.71 0.47 15.52
CA THR A 295 -14.96 1.70 15.80
C THR A 295 -15.67 2.93 15.23
N LEU A 296 -16.16 2.83 13.98
CA LEU A 296 -16.98 3.88 13.37
C LEU A 296 -18.25 4.15 14.19
N ASN A 297 -18.98 3.12 14.56
CA ASN A 297 -20.18 3.27 15.38
C ASN A 297 -19.87 3.91 16.74
N GLN A 298 -18.73 3.59 17.35
CA GLN A 298 -18.30 4.26 18.59
C GLN A 298 -17.98 5.74 18.35
N LEU A 299 -17.29 6.07 17.24
CA LEU A 299 -17.01 7.46 16.86
C LEU A 299 -18.31 8.26 16.71
N LEU A 300 -19.27 7.72 15.96
CA LEU A 300 -20.58 8.33 15.77
C LEU A 300 -21.32 8.53 17.10
N THR A 301 -21.27 7.55 18.00
CA THR A 301 -21.88 7.61 19.33
C THR A 301 -21.24 8.72 20.20
N GLU A 302 -19.92 8.82 20.17
CA GLU A 302 -19.22 9.89 20.93
C GLU A 302 -19.56 11.27 20.37
N MET A 303 -19.63 11.42 19.02
CA MET A 303 -20.01 12.69 18.38
C MET A 303 -21.46 13.10 18.70
N ASP A 304 -22.38 12.13 18.70
CA ASP A 304 -23.79 12.38 19.04
C ASP A 304 -23.94 12.70 20.54
N GLY A 305 -23.12 12.12 21.40
CA GLY A 305 -23.12 12.30 22.85
C GLY A 305 -22.55 13.64 23.35
N PHE A 306 -22.10 14.54 22.47
CA PHE A 306 -21.72 15.91 22.84
C PHE A 306 -22.96 16.82 22.90
N GLU A 307 -23.12 17.50 24.03
CA GLU A 307 -23.99 18.67 24.09
C GLU A 307 -23.32 19.83 23.32
N GLY A 308 -24.09 20.56 22.51
CA GLY A 308 -23.58 21.51 21.54
C GLY A 308 -22.74 22.69 22.05
N ASN A 309 -22.46 22.78 23.37
CA ASN A 309 -21.76 23.91 23.98
C ASN A 309 -20.55 23.48 24.85
N THR A 310 -20.01 22.29 24.62
CA THR A 310 -18.88 21.79 25.45
C THR A 310 -17.52 22.41 25.10
N GLY A 311 -17.44 23.29 24.08
CA GLY A 311 -16.18 23.91 23.64
C GLY A 311 -15.21 22.92 22.94
N ILE A 312 -15.71 21.76 22.48
CA ILE A 312 -14.93 20.78 21.73
C ILE A 312 -15.36 20.83 20.29
N ILE A 313 -14.39 20.98 19.39
CA ILE A 313 -14.61 20.89 17.95
C ILE A 313 -13.79 19.73 17.40
N ILE A 314 -14.40 18.95 16.51
CA ILE A 314 -13.75 17.85 15.83
C ILE A 314 -13.46 18.28 14.39
N ILE A 315 -12.21 18.20 13.98
CA ILE A 315 -11.81 18.40 12.58
C ILE A 315 -11.32 17.05 12.06
N ALA A 316 -11.87 16.59 10.96
CA ALA A 316 -11.36 15.41 10.26
C ALA A 316 -10.79 15.81 8.90
N ALA A 317 -9.80 15.08 8.42
CA ALA A 317 -9.23 15.25 7.09
C ALA A 317 -9.30 13.97 6.28
N THR A 318 -9.59 14.11 4.99
CA THR A 318 -9.56 13.00 4.03
C THR A 318 -9.13 13.49 2.65
N ASN A 319 -8.48 12.61 1.92
CA ASN A 319 -8.19 12.79 0.49
C ASN A 319 -9.27 12.13 -0.39
N ARG A 320 -10.18 11.35 0.22
CA ARG A 320 -11.18 10.55 -0.49
C ARG A 320 -12.57 10.68 0.14
N PRO A 321 -13.28 11.78 -0.10
CA PRO A 321 -14.61 11.98 0.43
C PRO A 321 -15.63 10.97 -0.14
N ASP A 322 -15.38 10.45 -1.34
CA ASP A 322 -16.21 9.49 -2.09
C ASP A 322 -16.40 8.15 -1.35
N VAL A 323 -15.41 7.74 -0.56
CA VAL A 323 -15.47 6.45 0.16
C VAL A 323 -16.09 6.56 1.54
N LEU A 324 -16.38 7.75 2.05
CA LEU A 324 -16.89 7.95 3.40
C LEU A 324 -18.35 7.47 3.57
N ASP A 325 -18.64 6.89 4.73
CA ASP A 325 -20.01 6.52 5.11
C ASP A 325 -20.87 7.79 5.28
N SER A 326 -22.01 7.82 4.62
CA SER A 326 -22.96 8.93 4.66
C SER A 326 -23.44 9.27 6.09
N ALA A 327 -23.35 8.33 7.03
CA ALA A 327 -23.66 8.57 8.43
C ALA A 327 -22.73 9.60 9.10
N LEU A 328 -21.48 9.73 8.62
CA LEU A 328 -20.55 10.76 9.11
C LEU A 328 -20.97 12.17 8.71
N MET A 329 -21.61 12.31 7.55
CA MET A 329 -22.00 13.60 6.95
C MET A 329 -23.37 14.10 7.42
N ARG A 330 -24.02 13.40 8.37
CA ARG A 330 -25.32 13.82 8.90
C ARG A 330 -25.17 15.04 9.82
N PRO A 331 -26.18 15.95 9.80
CA PRO A 331 -26.20 17.10 10.71
C PRO A 331 -25.98 16.72 12.18
N GLY A 332 -25.14 17.45 12.86
CA GLY A 332 -24.71 17.17 14.24
C GLY A 332 -23.45 16.30 14.35
N ARG A 333 -22.82 15.95 13.23
CA ARG A 333 -21.54 15.25 13.12
C ARG A 333 -20.55 16.07 12.32
N PHE A 334 -20.15 15.67 11.10
CA PHE A 334 -19.39 16.52 10.18
C PHE A 334 -20.38 17.28 9.29
N ASP A 335 -20.95 18.32 9.83
CA ASP A 335 -21.98 19.12 9.21
C ASP A 335 -21.44 20.27 8.34
N ARG A 336 -20.13 20.53 8.41
CA ARG A 336 -19.42 21.40 7.45
C ARG A 336 -18.36 20.60 6.71
N GLN A 337 -18.31 20.80 5.41
CA GLN A 337 -17.25 20.28 4.54
C GLN A 337 -16.54 21.48 3.91
N ILE A 338 -15.23 21.54 4.11
CA ILE A 338 -14.37 22.59 3.57
C ILE A 338 -13.38 21.96 2.62
N THR A 339 -13.38 22.44 1.39
CA THR A 339 -12.44 21.95 0.36
C THR A 339 -11.12 22.72 0.48
N VAL A 340 -10.03 21.99 0.52
CA VAL A 340 -8.66 22.51 0.53
C VAL A 340 -7.98 22.04 -0.74
N ASP A 341 -8.17 22.79 -1.82
CA ASP A 341 -7.67 22.47 -3.15
C ASP A 341 -6.16 22.71 -3.30
N ALA A 342 -5.59 22.27 -4.43
CA ALA A 342 -4.25 22.65 -4.81
C ALA A 342 -4.18 24.18 -5.01
N PRO A 343 -3.07 24.82 -4.60
CA PRO A 343 -2.96 26.28 -4.66
C PRO A 343 -2.90 26.78 -6.11
N ASP A 344 -3.58 27.88 -6.39
CA ASP A 344 -3.44 28.66 -7.62
C ASP A 344 -2.08 29.38 -7.66
N PHE A 345 -1.82 30.14 -8.70
CA PHE A 345 -0.56 30.87 -8.85
C PHE A 345 -0.25 31.77 -7.65
N LYS A 346 -1.26 32.54 -7.17
CA LYS A 346 -1.10 33.44 -6.03
C LYS A 346 -0.83 32.64 -4.76
N GLY A 347 -1.58 31.56 -4.54
CA GLY A 347 -1.37 30.65 -3.41
C GLY A 347 0.02 30.01 -3.40
N ARG A 348 0.52 29.59 -4.56
CA ARG A 348 1.89 29.05 -4.65
C ARG A 348 2.95 30.10 -4.33
N LEU A 349 2.76 31.32 -4.78
CA LEU A 349 3.67 32.42 -4.45
C LEU A 349 3.71 32.66 -2.93
N GLU A 350 2.56 32.75 -2.27
CA GLU A 350 2.46 32.90 -0.83
C GLU A 350 3.07 31.74 -0.05
N ILE A 351 2.83 30.48 -0.51
CA ILE A 351 3.42 29.28 0.11
C ILE A 351 4.94 29.29 -0.03
N LEU A 352 5.44 29.64 -1.20
CA LEU A 352 6.88 29.75 -1.43
C LEU A 352 7.51 30.83 -0.54
N ASP A 353 6.85 31.98 -0.35
CA ASP A 353 7.31 33.03 0.55
C ASP A 353 7.42 32.54 2.00
N VAL A 354 6.43 31.78 2.48
CA VAL A 354 6.47 31.19 3.82
C VAL A 354 7.65 30.23 3.96
N HIS A 355 7.85 29.32 2.99
CA HIS A 355 8.93 28.34 3.05
C HIS A 355 10.31 28.93 2.75
N ALA A 356 10.39 30.08 2.11
CA ALA A 356 11.64 30.82 1.83
C ALA A 356 12.17 31.57 3.04
N ARG A 357 11.36 31.90 4.05
CA ARG A 357 11.76 32.67 5.24
C ARG A 357 13.04 32.18 5.90
N ASN A 358 13.26 30.87 5.91
CA ASN A 358 14.42 30.23 6.53
C ASN A 358 15.46 29.74 5.50
N LYS A 359 15.40 30.19 4.24
CA LYS A 359 16.30 29.82 3.16
C LYS A 359 17.13 31.00 2.70
N LYS A 360 18.36 30.75 2.30
CA LYS A 360 19.25 31.76 1.76
C LYS A 360 19.15 31.75 0.24
N LEU A 361 18.30 32.60 -0.32
CA LEU A 361 18.15 32.77 -1.75
C LEU A 361 19.17 33.78 -2.28
N ALA A 362 19.71 33.54 -3.46
CA ALA A 362 20.55 34.49 -4.20
C ALA A 362 19.68 35.57 -4.88
N ASN A 363 20.28 36.69 -5.27
CA ASN A 363 19.56 37.81 -5.85
C ASN A 363 18.95 37.55 -7.24
N ASP A 364 19.39 36.48 -7.90
CA ASP A 364 18.89 36.04 -9.22
C ASP A 364 17.63 35.16 -9.12
N VAL A 365 17.22 34.78 -7.89
CA VAL A 365 16.07 33.92 -7.67
C VAL A 365 14.82 34.74 -7.44
N SER A 366 13.87 34.65 -8.36
CA SER A 366 12.53 35.20 -8.21
C SER A 366 11.55 34.12 -7.75
N ILE A 367 10.92 34.34 -6.60
CA ILE A 367 9.86 33.45 -6.07
C ILE A 367 8.67 33.38 -7.04
N GLU A 368 8.36 34.51 -7.69
CA GLU A 368 7.33 34.57 -8.72
C GLU A 368 7.66 33.67 -9.92
N ALA A 369 8.93 33.68 -10.37
CA ALA A 369 9.35 32.80 -11.45
C ALA A 369 9.24 31.32 -11.07
N ILE A 370 9.52 30.97 -9.80
CA ILE A 370 9.33 29.59 -9.30
C ILE A 370 7.84 29.22 -9.31
N ALA A 371 6.97 30.09 -8.80
CA ALA A 371 5.52 29.86 -8.76
C ALA A 371 4.93 29.66 -10.17
N ARG A 372 5.41 30.40 -11.17
CA ARG A 372 5.01 30.23 -12.60
C ARG A 372 5.43 28.87 -13.17
N ARG A 373 6.56 28.34 -12.74
CA ARG A 373 7.13 27.08 -13.24
C ARG A 373 6.62 25.84 -12.54
N THR A 374 5.82 26.00 -11.50
CA THR A 374 5.30 24.91 -10.66
C THR A 374 3.77 24.81 -10.66
N PRO A 375 3.09 24.86 -11.83
CA PRO A 375 1.64 24.67 -11.88
C PRO A 375 1.30 23.27 -11.38
N GLY A 376 0.21 23.17 -10.59
CA GLY A 376 -0.26 21.91 -10.06
C GLY A 376 0.51 21.36 -8.85
N PHE A 377 1.57 22.04 -8.39
CA PHE A 377 2.27 21.65 -7.16
C PHE A 377 1.42 21.93 -5.93
N SER A 378 1.39 20.97 -5.03
CA SER A 378 0.82 21.15 -3.70
C SER A 378 1.77 21.94 -2.78
N GLY A 379 1.28 22.39 -1.64
CA GLY A 379 2.12 23.04 -0.62
C GLY A 379 3.30 22.16 -0.18
N ALA A 380 3.09 20.85 -0.07
CA ALA A 380 4.14 19.90 0.27
C ALA A 380 5.21 19.79 -0.82
N ASP A 381 4.80 19.83 -2.10
CA ASP A 381 5.73 19.76 -3.24
C ASP A 381 6.60 21.04 -3.28
N LEU A 382 6.01 22.22 -3.04
CA LEU A 382 6.73 23.49 -2.98
C LEU A 382 7.71 23.56 -1.80
N ALA A 383 7.31 23.05 -0.64
CA ALA A 383 8.20 22.92 0.51
C ALA A 383 9.38 21.99 0.23
N ASN A 384 9.09 20.85 -0.41
CA ASN A 384 10.10 19.87 -0.82
C ASN A 384 11.03 20.46 -1.88
N LEU A 385 10.50 21.19 -2.86
CA LEU A 385 11.28 21.87 -3.89
C LEU A 385 12.36 22.79 -3.29
N LEU A 386 11.98 23.69 -2.41
CA LEU A 386 12.92 24.60 -1.75
C LEU A 386 13.90 23.86 -0.84
N ASN A 387 13.48 22.75 -0.24
CA ASN A 387 14.36 21.91 0.56
C ASN A 387 15.39 21.16 -0.31
N GLU A 388 14.97 20.59 -1.43
CA GLU A 388 15.86 19.95 -2.40
C GLU A 388 16.86 20.94 -3.00
N ALA A 389 16.41 22.16 -3.36
CA ALA A 389 17.30 23.23 -3.82
C ALA A 389 18.36 23.58 -2.76
N ALA A 390 17.97 23.65 -1.48
CA ALA A 390 18.92 23.89 -0.39
C ALA A 390 19.91 22.74 -0.23
N ILE A 391 19.47 21.49 -0.36
CA ILE A 391 20.34 20.30 -0.31
C ILE A 391 21.33 20.32 -1.48
N LEU A 392 20.88 20.63 -2.70
CA LEU A 392 21.74 20.76 -3.88
C LEU A 392 22.78 21.86 -3.71
N THR A 393 22.38 23.02 -3.16
CA THR A 393 23.26 24.15 -2.84
C THR A 393 24.36 23.72 -1.88
N ALA A 394 23.99 23.06 -0.78
CA ALA A 394 24.95 22.56 0.21
C ALA A 394 25.91 21.51 -0.39
N ARG A 395 25.39 20.59 -1.21
CA ARG A 395 26.20 19.58 -1.92
C ARG A 395 27.21 20.21 -2.86
N ARG A 396 26.83 21.30 -3.52
CA ARG A 396 27.69 22.08 -4.43
C ARG A 396 28.59 23.09 -3.71
N ARG A 397 28.52 23.13 -2.38
CA ARG A 397 29.31 24.04 -1.51
C ARG A 397 29.12 25.51 -1.86
N LYS A 398 27.89 25.90 -2.21
CA LYS A 398 27.50 27.31 -2.43
C LYS A 398 26.89 27.91 -1.18
N ASP A 399 26.96 29.22 -1.04
CA ASP A 399 26.48 29.95 0.15
C ASP A 399 25.00 30.35 0.06
N ALA A 400 24.41 30.35 -1.13
CA ALA A 400 23.03 30.70 -1.36
C ALA A 400 22.45 29.85 -2.52
N ILE A 401 21.14 29.67 -2.50
CA ILE A 401 20.39 28.93 -3.53
C ILE A 401 20.28 29.84 -4.75
N THR A 402 20.82 29.42 -5.90
CA THR A 402 20.72 30.13 -7.16
C THR A 402 19.62 29.54 -8.05
N LEU A 403 19.30 30.23 -9.16
CA LEU A 403 18.30 29.75 -10.13
C LEU A 403 18.62 28.34 -10.63
N LEU A 404 19.91 28.02 -10.82
CA LEU A 404 20.34 26.69 -11.27
C LEU A 404 19.93 25.57 -10.29
N GLU A 405 20.10 25.78 -8.97
CA GLU A 405 19.70 24.80 -7.96
C GLU A 405 18.17 24.66 -7.88
N ILE A 406 17.45 25.75 -8.13
CA ILE A 406 15.98 25.71 -8.22
C ILE A 406 15.55 24.87 -9.43
N ASP A 407 16.15 25.11 -10.60
CA ASP A 407 15.83 24.38 -11.83
C ASP A 407 16.08 22.87 -11.67
N ASP A 408 17.24 22.50 -11.13
CA ASP A 408 17.57 21.10 -10.86
C ASP A 408 16.64 20.49 -9.81
N ALA A 409 16.20 21.28 -8.81
CA ALA A 409 15.27 20.80 -7.80
C ALA A 409 13.86 20.59 -8.37
N VAL A 410 13.38 21.50 -9.24
CA VAL A 410 12.12 21.31 -9.99
C VAL A 410 12.15 20.01 -10.77
N ASP A 411 13.20 19.82 -11.58
CA ASP A 411 13.39 18.59 -12.34
C ASP A 411 13.39 17.33 -11.46
N ARG A 412 14.07 17.43 -10.31
CA ARG A 412 14.17 16.31 -9.35
C ARG A 412 12.85 15.96 -8.68
N VAL A 413 12.06 16.95 -8.33
CA VAL A 413 10.75 16.73 -7.67
C VAL A 413 9.76 16.10 -8.65
N ILE A 414 9.79 16.51 -9.91
CA ILE A 414 8.83 16.02 -10.92
C ILE A 414 9.27 14.70 -11.55
N ALA A 415 10.52 14.62 -12.02
CA ALA A 415 11.02 13.50 -12.82
C ALA A 415 11.92 12.52 -12.02
N GLY A 416 12.26 12.87 -10.78
CA GLY A 416 13.14 12.04 -9.94
C GLY A 416 14.63 12.37 -10.10
N MET A 417 15.46 11.50 -9.51
CA MET A 417 16.92 11.68 -9.57
C MET A 417 17.48 11.44 -10.97
N GLU A 418 18.55 12.16 -11.29
CA GLU A 418 19.33 11.92 -12.51
C GLU A 418 19.83 10.48 -12.56
N GLY A 419 19.59 9.84 -13.69
CA GLY A 419 20.10 8.53 -14.04
C GLY A 419 21.51 8.57 -14.62
N THR A 420 21.99 7.41 -15.04
CA THR A 420 23.27 7.32 -15.75
C THR A 420 23.13 7.97 -17.14
N PRO A 421 24.04 8.89 -17.54
CA PRO A 421 23.99 9.51 -18.84
C PRO A 421 23.96 8.48 -19.97
N LEU A 422 23.18 8.75 -21.00
CA LEU A 422 23.08 7.90 -22.17
C LEU A 422 24.41 7.94 -22.94
N VAL A 423 24.97 6.77 -23.21
CA VAL A 423 26.14 6.65 -24.09
C VAL A 423 25.73 6.98 -25.52
N ASP A 424 26.59 7.68 -26.28
CA ASP A 424 26.33 7.98 -27.69
C ASP A 424 26.14 6.68 -28.48
N SER A 425 24.91 6.46 -28.92
CA SER A 425 24.45 5.22 -29.54
C SER A 425 23.22 5.46 -30.42
N LYS A 426 22.84 4.46 -31.21
CA LYS A 426 21.56 4.47 -31.95
C LYS A 426 20.39 4.81 -31.02
N SER A 427 20.43 4.30 -29.78
CA SER A 427 19.37 4.52 -28.79
C SER A 427 19.29 5.99 -28.33
N LYS A 428 20.44 6.67 -28.07
CA LYS A 428 20.44 8.09 -27.69
C LYS A 428 19.83 8.95 -28.81
N ARG A 429 20.17 8.63 -30.06
CA ARG A 429 19.63 9.34 -31.21
C ARG A 429 18.13 9.11 -31.39
N LEU A 430 17.66 7.89 -31.18
CA LEU A 430 16.25 7.53 -31.26
C LEU A 430 15.42 8.26 -30.19
N ILE A 431 15.92 8.30 -28.95
CA ILE A 431 15.30 9.05 -27.84
C ILE A 431 15.30 10.56 -28.18
N ALA A 432 16.38 11.09 -28.75
CA ALA A 432 16.42 12.50 -29.15
C ALA A 432 15.33 12.85 -30.18
N TYR A 433 15.11 12.00 -31.17
CA TYR A 433 14.04 12.21 -32.14
C TYR A 433 12.66 12.10 -31.50
N HIS A 434 12.48 11.18 -30.57
CA HIS A 434 11.25 11.03 -29.80
C HIS A 434 10.92 12.31 -29.02
N GLU A 435 11.86 12.81 -28.23
CA GLU A 435 11.65 14.02 -27.40
C GLU A 435 11.46 15.28 -28.28
N VAL A 436 12.28 15.41 -29.35
CA VAL A 436 12.11 16.51 -30.26
C VAL A 436 10.79 16.42 -31.04
N GLY A 437 10.30 15.21 -31.31
CA GLY A 437 8.97 14.99 -31.88
C GLY A 437 7.87 15.59 -31.05
N HIS A 438 7.85 15.31 -29.75
CA HIS A 438 6.93 15.95 -28.81
C HIS A 438 7.05 17.48 -28.84
N ALA A 439 8.28 17.98 -28.74
CA ALA A 439 8.56 19.40 -28.67
C ALA A 439 8.12 20.17 -29.93
N ILE A 440 8.39 19.64 -31.12
CA ILE A 440 8.01 20.25 -32.38
C ILE A 440 6.50 20.27 -32.56
N VAL A 441 5.84 19.13 -32.39
CA VAL A 441 4.38 19.03 -32.52
C VAL A 441 3.71 19.98 -31.54
N GLY A 442 4.12 19.93 -30.24
CA GLY A 442 3.60 20.83 -29.24
C GLY A 442 3.85 22.31 -29.51
N THR A 443 4.99 22.68 -30.11
CA THR A 443 5.33 24.08 -30.40
C THR A 443 4.52 24.63 -31.57
N LEU A 444 4.29 23.84 -32.61
CA LEU A 444 3.61 24.29 -33.84
C LEU A 444 2.09 24.29 -33.72
N LEU A 445 1.52 23.57 -32.75
CA LEU A 445 0.08 23.59 -32.46
C LEU A 445 -0.26 24.80 -31.58
N LYS A 446 -1.18 25.66 -32.05
CA LYS A 446 -1.59 26.90 -31.37
C LYS A 446 -2.12 26.64 -29.98
N ASP A 447 -3.00 25.62 -29.83
CA ASP A 447 -3.73 25.34 -28.59
C ASP A 447 -2.97 24.40 -27.65
N HIS A 448 -1.69 24.10 -27.93
CA HIS A 448 -0.82 23.29 -27.08
C HIS A 448 -0.06 24.18 -26.09
N ASP A 449 0.23 23.63 -24.90
CA ASP A 449 1.07 24.30 -23.92
C ASP A 449 2.50 24.55 -24.48
N PRO A 450 3.19 25.64 -24.10
CA PRO A 450 4.51 25.94 -24.59
C PRO A 450 5.58 25.00 -24.01
N VAL A 451 6.57 24.65 -24.86
CA VAL A 451 7.74 23.88 -24.43
C VAL A 451 8.58 24.73 -23.46
N GLN A 452 8.91 24.18 -22.31
CA GLN A 452 9.82 24.80 -21.35
C GLN A 452 11.24 24.24 -21.44
N LYS A 453 11.36 22.94 -21.73
CA LYS A 453 12.64 22.26 -21.75
C LYS A 453 12.54 20.95 -22.50
N VAL A 454 13.61 20.62 -23.23
CA VAL A 454 13.81 19.29 -23.83
C VAL A 454 15.14 18.75 -23.34
N THR A 455 15.18 17.54 -22.80
CA THR A 455 16.41 16.97 -22.22
C THR A 455 16.56 15.48 -22.50
N LEU A 456 17.80 15.05 -22.73
CA LEU A 456 18.20 13.64 -22.84
C LEU A 456 18.80 13.09 -21.52
N ILE A 457 18.80 13.89 -20.46
CA ILE A 457 19.26 13.44 -19.15
C ILE A 457 18.20 12.52 -18.58
N PRO A 458 18.51 11.21 -18.40
CA PRO A 458 17.54 10.26 -17.88
C PRO A 458 17.14 10.62 -16.44
N ARG A 459 15.84 10.51 -16.13
CA ARG A 459 15.32 10.71 -14.77
C ARG A 459 14.28 9.66 -14.43
N GLY A 460 14.46 8.98 -13.29
CA GLY A 460 13.55 7.91 -12.87
C GLY A 460 13.43 6.81 -13.93
N GLN A 461 12.26 6.62 -14.52
CA GLN A 461 12.02 5.65 -15.59
C GLN A 461 12.10 6.27 -17.00
N ALA A 462 12.11 7.60 -17.10
CA ALA A 462 12.21 8.30 -18.36
C ALA A 462 13.66 8.39 -18.84
N GLN A 463 13.90 8.07 -20.11
CA GLN A 463 15.23 8.15 -20.74
C GLN A 463 15.50 9.52 -21.37
N GLY A 464 14.47 10.31 -21.59
CA GLY A 464 14.44 11.71 -21.99
C GLY A 464 13.20 12.37 -21.42
N LEU A 465 13.06 13.66 -21.55
CA LEU A 465 11.91 14.39 -21.07
C LEU A 465 11.68 15.67 -21.87
N THR A 466 10.48 15.82 -22.40
CA THR A 466 10.00 17.07 -22.98
C THR A 466 8.95 17.68 -22.06
N TRP A 467 9.22 18.89 -21.60
CA TRP A 467 8.39 19.56 -20.62
C TRP A 467 7.55 20.65 -21.24
N PHE A 468 6.24 20.59 -20.94
CA PHE A 468 5.27 21.61 -21.30
C PHE A 468 4.69 22.23 -20.04
N THR A 469 4.55 23.55 -20.01
CA THR A 469 3.94 24.24 -18.86
C THR A 469 2.82 25.13 -19.38
N PRO A 470 1.61 25.02 -18.85
CA PRO A 470 0.53 25.94 -19.18
C PRO A 470 0.90 27.39 -18.87
N ASN A 471 0.56 28.32 -19.76
CA ASN A 471 0.80 29.74 -19.53
C ASN A 471 -0.11 30.31 -18.42
N GLU A 472 -1.33 29.80 -18.32
CA GLU A 472 -2.31 30.18 -17.32
C GLU A 472 -2.96 28.95 -16.69
N GLU A 473 -3.36 29.08 -15.43
CA GLU A 473 -4.19 28.08 -14.76
C GLU A 473 -5.62 28.22 -15.23
N GLN A 474 -5.93 27.58 -16.36
CA GLN A 474 -7.27 27.58 -16.90
C GLN A 474 -8.11 26.55 -16.13
N GLY A 475 -9.15 27.02 -15.44
CA GLY A 475 -10.13 26.13 -14.77
C GLY A 475 -10.90 25.27 -15.76
N LEU A 476 -10.96 25.65 -17.04
CA LEU A 476 -11.66 24.93 -18.10
C LEU A 476 -10.72 24.65 -19.29
N THR A 477 -10.73 23.42 -19.78
CA THR A 477 -9.97 23.01 -20.95
C THR A 477 -10.89 22.81 -22.16
N THR A 478 -10.57 23.41 -23.29
CA THR A 478 -11.37 23.29 -24.53
C THR A 478 -11.09 21.99 -25.27
N LYS A 479 -12.01 21.59 -26.17
CA LYS A 479 -11.81 20.44 -27.06
C LYS A 479 -10.52 20.62 -27.91
N ALA A 480 -10.26 21.82 -28.40
CA ALA A 480 -9.07 22.11 -29.20
C ALA A 480 -7.78 21.90 -28.41
N GLN A 481 -7.74 22.33 -27.15
CA GLN A 481 -6.58 22.12 -26.28
C GLN A 481 -6.36 20.63 -25.96
N LEU A 482 -7.44 19.86 -25.71
CA LEU A 482 -7.30 18.42 -25.49
C LEU A 482 -6.78 17.71 -26.75
N MET A 483 -7.31 18.05 -27.93
CA MET A 483 -6.82 17.49 -29.20
C MET A 483 -5.35 17.85 -29.45
N ALA A 484 -4.94 19.09 -29.15
CA ALA A 484 -3.55 19.51 -29.28
C ALA A 484 -2.63 18.76 -28.32
N ARG A 485 -3.04 18.56 -27.07
CA ARG A 485 -2.29 17.75 -26.08
C ARG A 485 -2.15 16.30 -26.51
N ILE A 486 -3.22 15.69 -27.04
CA ILE A 486 -3.17 14.33 -27.60
C ILE A 486 -2.16 14.27 -28.77
N SER A 487 -2.22 15.25 -29.69
CA SER A 487 -1.28 15.31 -30.82
C SER A 487 0.17 15.51 -30.35
N GLY A 488 0.40 16.40 -29.37
CA GLY A 488 1.73 16.60 -28.78
C GLY A 488 2.29 15.33 -28.14
N ALA A 489 1.46 14.61 -27.38
CA ALA A 489 1.84 13.33 -26.79
C ALA A 489 2.12 12.22 -27.82
N LEU A 490 1.48 12.27 -28.99
CA LEU A 490 1.77 11.36 -30.11
C LEU A 490 2.99 11.79 -30.93
N GLY A 491 3.54 12.99 -30.70
CA GLY A 491 4.68 13.53 -31.45
C GLY A 491 5.92 12.66 -31.42
N GLY A 492 6.27 12.08 -30.28
CA GLY A 492 7.40 11.16 -30.14
C GLY A 492 7.24 9.92 -31.01
N ARG A 493 6.07 9.27 -30.92
CA ARG A 493 5.73 8.10 -31.74
C ARG A 493 5.72 8.43 -33.23
N ALA A 494 5.15 9.57 -33.62
CA ALA A 494 5.12 10.02 -35.00
C ALA A 494 6.54 10.27 -35.55
N ALA A 495 7.43 10.81 -34.72
CA ALA A 495 8.84 11.00 -35.10
C ALA A 495 9.56 9.65 -35.30
N GLU A 496 9.36 8.67 -34.44
CA GLU A 496 9.92 7.33 -34.62
C GLU A 496 9.45 6.71 -35.96
N GLU A 497 8.16 6.76 -36.27
CA GLU A 497 7.58 6.18 -37.48
C GLU A 497 8.05 6.84 -38.76
N GLU A 498 8.04 8.18 -38.81
CA GLU A 498 8.40 8.93 -40.04
C GLU A 498 9.90 8.94 -40.30
N ILE A 499 10.74 8.80 -39.28
CA ILE A 499 12.17 8.93 -39.37
C ILE A 499 12.89 7.59 -39.53
N PHE A 500 12.49 6.60 -38.73
CA PHE A 500 13.13 5.29 -38.72
C PHE A 500 12.28 4.19 -39.39
N GLY A 501 11.01 4.47 -39.64
CA GLY A 501 10.06 3.52 -40.22
C GLY A 501 9.30 2.74 -39.14
N TYR A 502 8.16 2.19 -39.54
CA TYR A 502 7.22 1.52 -38.62
C TYR A 502 7.84 0.32 -37.89
N ASP A 503 8.78 -0.39 -38.51
CA ASP A 503 9.41 -1.58 -37.91
C ASP A 503 10.43 -1.24 -36.81
N GLU A 504 10.88 0.01 -36.72
CA GLU A 504 11.89 0.48 -35.76
C GLU A 504 11.27 1.28 -34.59
N VAL A 505 9.95 1.34 -34.49
CA VAL A 505 9.27 2.00 -33.37
C VAL A 505 9.55 1.28 -32.07
N THR A 506 9.65 2.06 -30.99
CA THR A 506 10.08 1.54 -29.70
C THR A 506 8.95 1.41 -28.68
N THR A 507 9.26 0.76 -27.58
CA THR A 507 8.37 0.68 -26.41
C THR A 507 8.39 1.99 -25.59
N GLY A 508 9.23 2.97 -25.96
CA GLY A 508 9.37 4.24 -25.25
C GLY A 508 8.06 5.03 -25.17
N ALA A 509 7.28 5.02 -26.24
CA ALA A 509 5.98 5.69 -26.32
C ALA A 509 4.86 5.03 -25.48
N GLY A 510 5.15 3.97 -24.69
CA GLY A 510 4.10 3.23 -23.95
C GLY A 510 3.33 4.10 -22.96
N GLY A 511 4.01 5.00 -22.26
CA GLY A 511 3.38 5.95 -21.35
C GLY A 511 2.52 6.98 -22.06
N ASP A 512 3.01 7.52 -23.17
CA ASP A 512 2.30 8.50 -23.99
C ASP A 512 1.02 7.91 -24.58
N LEU A 513 1.08 6.69 -25.11
CA LEU A 513 -0.07 5.99 -25.65
C LEU A 513 -1.14 5.72 -24.59
N GLN A 514 -0.74 5.39 -23.36
CA GLN A 514 -1.67 5.24 -22.26
C GLN A 514 -2.36 6.58 -21.93
N GLN A 515 -1.59 7.65 -21.79
CA GLN A 515 -2.10 8.99 -21.52
C GLN A 515 -3.04 9.49 -22.63
N VAL A 516 -2.69 9.28 -23.89
CA VAL A 516 -3.52 9.60 -25.06
C VAL A 516 -4.84 8.86 -25.02
N SER A 517 -4.80 7.56 -24.76
CA SER A 517 -6.01 6.73 -24.69
C SER A 517 -6.93 7.19 -23.55
N ASP A 518 -6.38 7.50 -22.38
CA ASP A 518 -7.14 7.98 -21.22
C ASP A 518 -7.77 9.35 -21.48
N MET A 519 -7.02 10.30 -22.10
CA MET A 519 -7.58 11.61 -22.48
C MET A 519 -8.68 11.49 -23.53
N ALA A 520 -8.47 10.72 -24.59
CA ALA A 520 -9.47 10.52 -25.63
C ALA A 520 -10.72 9.85 -25.06
N ARG A 521 -10.57 8.87 -24.17
CA ARG A 521 -11.68 8.22 -23.49
C ARG A 521 -12.48 9.21 -22.62
N GLN A 522 -11.80 10.06 -21.85
CA GLN A 522 -12.45 11.10 -21.04
C GLN A 522 -13.22 12.12 -21.91
N MET A 523 -12.66 12.50 -23.06
CA MET A 523 -13.35 13.37 -24.02
C MET A 523 -14.68 12.77 -24.48
N VAL A 524 -14.71 11.45 -24.75
CA VAL A 524 -15.90 10.74 -25.21
C VAL A 524 -16.90 10.48 -24.08
N THR A 525 -16.42 9.94 -22.95
CA THR A 525 -17.31 9.38 -21.91
C THR A 525 -17.73 10.41 -20.86
N ARG A 526 -16.87 11.40 -20.55
CA ARG A 526 -17.13 12.37 -19.47
C ARG A 526 -17.50 13.75 -19.96
N PHE A 527 -16.80 14.24 -20.99
CA PHE A 527 -16.95 15.63 -21.44
C PHE A 527 -17.94 15.78 -22.61
N GLY A 528 -18.41 14.66 -23.19
CA GLY A 528 -19.34 14.69 -24.32
C GLY A 528 -18.77 15.39 -25.56
N MET A 529 -17.43 15.33 -25.76
CA MET A 529 -16.71 16.02 -26.84
C MET A 529 -16.49 15.13 -28.08
N SER A 530 -17.45 14.26 -28.38
CA SER A 530 -17.40 13.32 -29.52
C SER A 530 -18.70 13.38 -30.33
N ASP A 531 -18.79 12.62 -31.40
CA ASP A 531 -20.01 12.49 -32.25
C ASP A 531 -21.12 11.72 -31.55
N LEU A 532 -20.91 11.19 -30.35
CA LEU A 532 -21.98 10.61 -29.52
C LEU A 532 -22.89 11.68 -28.91
N GLY A 533 -22.50 12.95 -29.01
CA GLY A 533 -23.23 14.08 -28.46
C GLY A 533 -22.82 14.42 -27.00
N PRO A 534 -23.47 15.45 -26.41
CA PRO A 534 -23.12 15.95 -25.08
C PRO A 534 -23.74 15.05 -23.98
N LEU A 535 -23.24 13.83 -23.90
CA LEU A 535 -23.65 12.84 -22.92
C LEU A 535 -22.49 12.51 -21.98
N SER A 536 -22.75 12.45 -20.67
CA SER A 536 -21.86 11.85 -19.69
C SER A 536 -22.23 10.37 -19.55
N LEU A 537 -21.37 9.49 -20.02
CA LEU A 537 -21.58 8.05 -20.08
C LEU A 537 -20.90 7.30 -18.92
N GLU A 538 -19.94 7.95 -18.27
CA GLU A 538 -19.25 7.44 -17.08
C GLU A 538 -19.33 8.48 -15.96
N SER A 539 -19.88 8.09 -14.80
CA SER A 539 -19.92 8.93 -13.60
C SER A 539 -18.56 8.95 -12.88
N GLN A 540 -18.31 10.00 -12.10
CA GLN A 540 -17.07 10.14 -11.30
C GLN A 540 -16.92 9.12 -10.14
N GLY A 541 -17.80 8.12 -10.05
CA GLY A 541 -17.83 7.16 -8.97
C GLY A 541 -17.29 5.82 -9.39
N GLY A 542 -15.99 5.58 -9.25
CA GLY A 542 -15.53 4.23 -9.39
C GLY A 542 -14.06 3.98 -9.74
N GLU A 543 -13.12 4.69 -9.17
CA GLU A 543 -11.82 4.06 -8.96
C GLU A 543 -11.98 2.98 -7.89
N VAL A 544 -12.27 1.79 -8.37
CA VAL A 544 -12.48 0.60 -7.53
C VAL A 544 -11.14 0.09 -7.05
N PHE A 545 -10.76 0.48 -5.86
CA PHE A 545 -9.70 -0.19 -5.15
C PHE A 545 -10.27 -1.47 -4.50
N LEU A 546 -9.94 -2.62 -5.11
CA LEU A 546 -10.01 -3.98 -4.57
C LEU A 546 -11.27 -4.37 -3.74
N GLY A 547 -12.22 -5.00 -4.39
CA GLY A 547 -13.22 -5.84 -3.72
C GLY A 547 -14.62 -5.82 -4.31
N GLY A 548 -15.04 -4.74 -4.98
CA GLY A 548 -16.34 -4.65 -5.66
C GLY A 548 -16.25 -4.74 -7.19
N GLY A 549 -15.04 -4.73 -7.74
CA GLY A 549 -14.77 -4.59 -9.17
C GLY A 549 -14.94 -5.84 -10.02
N LEU A 550 -15.43 -6.94 -9.45
CA LEU A 550 -15.74 -8.14 -10.25
C LEU A 550 -17.04 -7.99 -11.06
N MET A 551 -17.80 -6.92 -10.87
CA MET A 551 -18.99 -6.59 -11.67
C MET A 551 -19.21 -5.07 -11.74
N THR A 552 -18.27 -4.29 -12.25
CA THR A 552 -18.61 -2.97 -12.80
C THR A 552 -19.44 -3.23 -14.06
N ARG A 553 -20.74 -3.29 -13.89
CA ARG A 553 -21.64 -3.17 -15.04
C ARG A 553 -21.39 -1.78 -15.61
N SER A 554 -20.86 -1.73 -16.84
CA SER A 554 -20.89 -0.50 -17.63
C SER A 554 -22.33 0.03 -17.61
N GLU A 555 -22.52 1.31 -17.29
CA GLU A 555 -23.85 1.95 -17.23
C GLU A 555 -24.48 2.04 -18.62
N TYR A 556 -23.80 1.57 -19.67
CA TYR A 556 -24.21 1.61 -21.06
C TYR A 556 -24.19 0.21 -21.72
N SER A 557 -24.97 0.08 -22.81
CA SER A 557 -25.07 -1.16 -23.57
C SER A 557 -23.79 -1.48 -24.36
N GLU A 558 -23.57 -2.75 -24.72
CA GLU A 558 -22.47 -3.19 -25.59
C GLU A 558 -22.39 -2.39 -26.90
N LYS A 559 -23.54 -2.00 -27.46
CA LYS A 559 -23.58 -1.17 -28.67
C LYS A 559 -23.01 0.23 -28.44
N VAL A 560 -23.22 0.80 -27.25
CA VAL A 560 -22.64 2.09 -26.88
C VAL A 560 -21.15 1.91 -26.58
N ALA A 561 -20.75 0.83 -25.92
CA ALA A 561 -19.34 0.50 -25.67
C ALA A 561 -18.53 0.47 -26.98
N THR A 562 -19.02 -0.27 -27.98
CA THR A 562 -18.38 -0.32 -29.32
C THR A 562 -18.25 1.07 -29.93
N ARG A 563 -19.27 1.92 -29.83
CA ARG A 563 -19.23 3.29 -30.36
C ARG A 563 -18.26 4.18 -29.58
N ILE A 564 -18.09 3.99 -28.28
CA ILE A 564 -17.06 4.68 -27.48
C ILE A 564 -15.67 4.30 -28.00
N ASP A 565 -15.41 3.00 -28.18
CA ASP A 565 -14.11 2.52 -28.68
C ASP A 565 -13.81 3.03 -30.11
N ASP A 566 -14.82 3.07 -30.97
CA ASP A 566 -14.70 3.65 -32.33
C ASP A 566 -14.37 5.14 -32.27
N GLN A 567 -15.02 5.92 -31.40
CA GLN A 567 -14.76 7.35 -31.25
C GLN A 567 -13.39 7.63 -30.64
N VAL A 568 -12.97 6.88 -29.63
CA VAL A 568 -11.63 6.97 -29.03
C VAL A 568 -10.57 6.72 -30.10
N ARG A 569 -10.72 5.63 -30.88
CA ARG A 569 -9.82 5.33 -31.99
C ARG A 569 -9.77 6.44 -33.02
N SER A 570 -10.92 6.96 -33.45
CA SER A 570 -11.01 8.03 -34.44
C SER A 570 -10.30 9.31 -33.97
N ILE A 571 -10.46 9.70 -32.69
CA ILE A 571 -9.76 10.85 -32.10
C ILE A 571 -8.25 10.63 -32.13
N VAL A 572 -7.78 9.45 -31.69
CA VAL A 572 -6.36 9.13 -31.63
C VAL A 572 -5.75 9.08 -33.02
N GLU A 573 -6.40 8.43 -33.99
CA GLU A 573 -5.94 8.34 -35.38
C GLU A 573 -5.85 9.71 -36.04
N HIS A 574 -6.86 10.56 -35.81
CA HIS A 574 -6.85 11.94 -36.33
C HIS A 574 -5.70 12.76 -35.77
N CYS A 575 -5.49 12.72 -34.45
CA CYS A 575 -4.38 13.42 -33.80
C CYS A 575 -3.00 12.87 -34.23
N HIS A 576 -2.90 11.55 -34.43
CA HIS A 576 -1.69 10.90 -34.88
C HIS A 576 -1.32 11.34 -36.31
N GLU A 577 -2.29 11.43 -37.24
CA GLU A 577 -2.03 11.89 -38.60
C GLU A 577 -1.57 13.36 -38.62
N ILE A 578 -2.17 14.22 -37.75
CA ILE A 578 -1.71 15.59 -37.57
C ILE A 578 -0.24 15.61 -37.13
N SER A 579 0.12 14.79 -36.16
CA SER A 579 1.50 14.73 -35.63
C SER A 579 2.48 14.24 -36.70
N ARG A 580 2.12 13.20 -37.43
CA ARG A 580 2.92 12.68 -38.57
C ARG A 580 3.12 13.73 -39.67
N GLN A 581 2.06 14.44 -40.02
CA GLN A 581 2.14 15.49 -41.03
C GLN A 581 3.10 16.61 -40.59
N ILE A 582 3.00 17.06 -39.33
CA ILE A 582 3.90 18.07 -38.75
C ILE A 582 5.36 17.60 -38.80
N VAL A 583 5.62 16.36 -38.39
CA VAL A 583 6.97 15.78 -38.39
C VAL A 583 7.53 15.69 -39.81
N ARG A 584 6.71 15.27 -40.77
CA ARG A 584 7.09 15.15 -42.19
C ARG A 584 7.43 16.50 -42.81
N ASP A 585 6.59 17.50 -42.57
CA ASP A 585 6.74 18.85 -43.14
C ASP A 585 7.93 19.62 -42.54
N HIS A 586 8.34 19.29 -41.30
CA HIS A 586 9.39 20.01 -40.58
C HIS A 586 10.62 19.15 -40.28
N ARG A 587 10.90 18.16 -41.14
CA ARG A 587 12.03 17.23 -41.01
C ARG A 587 13.38 17.92 -40.82
N GLU A 588 13.66 18.97 -41.58
CA GLU A 588 14.94 19.68 -41.57
C GLU A 588 15.22 20.31 -40.19
N VAL A 589 14.20 20.97 -39.59
CA VAL A 589 14.38 21.58 -38.27
C VAL A 589 14.49 20.50 -37.18
N ILE A 590 13.77 19.37 -37.31
CA ILE A 590 13.89 18.26 -36.38
C ILE A 590 15.33 17.72 -36.36
N ASP A 591 15.90 17.44 -37.54
CA ASP A 591 17.27 16.95 -37.65
C ASP A 591 18.27 17.94 -37.02
N ARG A 592 18.09 19.26 -37.25
CA ARG A 592 18.94 20.31 -36.68
C ARG A 592 18.84 20.37 -35.14
N VAL A 593 17.63 20.30 -34.60
CA VAL A 593 17.40 20.33 -33.15
C VAL A 593 17.93 19.07 -32.49
N VAL A 594 17.77 17.92 -33.13
CA VAL A 594 18.28 16.63 -32.59
C VAL A 594 19.81 16.67 -32.49
N ASP A 595 20.50 17.14 -33.51
CA ASP A 595 21.97 17.23 -33.46
C ASP A 595 22.44 18.17 -32.34
N LEU A 596 21.75 19.32 -32.14
CA LEU A 596 22.03 20.22 -31.03
C LEU A 596 21.70 19.61 -29.66
N LEU A 597 20.59 18.88 -29.57
CA LEU A 597 20.17 18.22 -28.34
C LEU A 597 21.14 17.08 -27.93
N ILE A 598 21.70 16.37 -28.90
CA ILE A 598 22.72 15.34 -28.64
C ILE A 598 24.01 15.98 -28.09
N GLU A 599 24.38 17.17 -28.61
CA GLU A 599 25.57 17.91 -28.16
C GLU A 599 25.39 18.54 -26.78
N LYS A 600 24.27 19.25 -26.56
CA LYS A 600 24.00 19.99 -25.31
C LYS A 600 23.34 19.18 -24.20
N GLU A 601 22.77 18.03 -24.55
CA GLU A 601 21.94 17.16 -23.71
C GLU A 601 20.66 17.82 -23.14
N THR A 602 20.57 19.14 -23.20
CA THR A 602 19.40 19.91 -22.74
C THR A 602 19.28 21.20 -23.56
N ILE A 603 18.06 21.51 -23.98
CA ILE A 603 17.70 22.76 -24.68
C ILE A 603 16.58 23.44 -23.90
N ASP A 604 16.74 24.72 -23.57
CA ASP A 604 15.70 25.54 -22.96
C ASP A 604 14.59 25.87 -23.97
N GLY A 605 13.35 26.01 -23.49
CA GLY A 605 12.20 26.28 -24.36
C GLY A 605 12.29 27.60 -25.12
N GLY A 606 12.99 28.61 -24.60
CA GLY A 606 13.26 29.86 -25.31
C GLY A 606 14.18 29.65 -26.51
N GLU A 607 15.31 28.97 -26.30
CA GLU A 607 16.26 28.62 -27.36
C GLU A 607 15.61 27.69 -28.39
N PHE A 608 14.82 26.69 -27.92
CA PHE A 608 14.09 25.78 -28.79
C PHE A 608 13.16 26.53 -29.74
N ARG A 609 12.34 27.43 -29.24
CA ARG A 609 11.41 28.23 -30.05
C ARG A 609 12.13 29.16 -31.05
N GLN A 610 13.27 29.75 -30.67
CA GLN A 610 14.06 30.56 -31.57
C GLN A 610 14.55 29.75 -32.76
N ILE A 611 15.09 28.55 -32.53
CA ILE A 611 15.55 27.67 -33.60
C ILE A 611 14.37 27.27 -34.51
N VAL A 612 13.22 26.89 -33.92
CA VAL A 612 12.06 26.51 -34.74
C VAL A 612 11.53 27.68 -35.55
N ALA A 613 11.56 28.91 -35.02
CA ALA A 613 11.09 30.11 -35.72
C ALA A 613 11.95 30.48 -36.97
N GLU A 614 13.19 30.00 -37.05
CA GLU A 614 14.04 30.16 -38.25
C GLU A 614 13.53 29.33 -39.46
N TYR A 615 12.80 28.23 -39.19
CA TYR A 615 12.38 27.27 -40.23
C TYR A 615 10.86 27.20 -40.41
N ALA A 616 10.08 27.59 -39.39
CA ALA A 616 8.63 27.48 -39.42
C ALA A 616 7.95 28.66 -38.71
N TYR A 617 6.71 28.93 -39.11
CA TYR A 617 5.88 29.88 -38.37
C TYR A 617 5.49 29.27 -37.03
N VAL A 618 5.98 29.85 -35.94
CA VAL A 618 5.58 29.49 -34.56
C VAL A 618 4.38 30.35 -34.20
N PRO A 619 3.19 29.74 -33.92
CA PRO A 619 2.02 30.49 -33.52
C PRO A 619 2.30 31.26 -32.23
N GLU A 620 1.82 32.51 -32.14
CA GLU A 620 1.80 33.23 -30.88
C GLU A 620 0.88 32.49 -29.91
N LYS A 621 1.46 31.87 -28.93
CA LYS A 621 0.77 31.38 -27.77
C LYS A 621 0.67 32.57 -26.83
N GLU A 622 -0.51 32.84 -26.28
CA GLU A 622 -0.70 33.95 -25.34
C GLU A 622 0.39 33.89 -24.27
N GLN A 623 1.47 34.64 -24.47
CA GLN A 623 2.49 34.83 -23.46
C GLN A 623 2.03 36.03 -22.63
N PHE A 624 1.71 35.81 -21.38
CA PHE A 624 1.67 36.92 -20.44
C PHE A 624 3.09 37.48 -20.32
N VAL A 625 3.41 38.48 -21.15
CA VAL A 625 4.60 39.31 -20.98
C VAL A 625 4.30 40.19 -19.79
N PRO A 626 5.03 40.10 -18.66
CA PRO A 626 4.88 41.08 -17.60
C PRO A 626 5.21 42.43 -18.23
N GLN A 627 4.25 43.34 -18.25
CA GLN A 627 4.59 44.73 -18.44
C GLN A 627 5.47 45.13 -17.26
N LEU A 628 6.74 45.47 -17.55
CA LEU A 628 7.71 46.00 -16.60
C LEU A 628 7.22 47.24 -15.93
#